data_6c66fc8a57eff8106e1ae7f92fd53842
#
_entry.id   6c66fc8a57eff8106e1ae7f92fd53842
#
_cell.length_a   1.000
_cell.length_b   1.000
_cell.length_c   1.000
_cell.angle_alpha   90.00
_cell.angle_beta   90.00
_cell.angle_gamma   90.00
#
_symmetry.space_group_name_H-M   'P 1'
#
loop_
_entity.id
_entity.type
_entity.pdbx_description
1 polymer ?
#
loop_
_entity_poly.entity_id
_entity_poly.type
_entity_poly.pdbx_seq_one_letter_code
_entity_poly.pdbx_strand_id
1 'polypeptide(L)'
;ISDGSGGAFITWYDNRAGNYDIYSQRVGAAGAVQWTTNGVATCTMAADQLTPDVAGDGADGVIITWTDYRSSTDYNIYAQRVGPSGAIVWVVDEVVMNNNVAYAQTDPMIVSDGLGGAIISWTDYRTGTTADIYAQRVNSTGAVQWTATGVIICTASGDQIFSQLTSDGNNGAYITWEDHRNAGNSDIYAQRIASNAALNWAATGYEICTIANDQLRPFLVSNGNLGAIVVWQDYRSGSEFDVYEVGFNTTGIIGIDPFGNNTPDEYSLSQNYPNPFNPSTLITYGIKTSGNVKISVYDILGQNLSVIVNK
;
A
#
# COMPACT_ATOMS: atom_id res chain seq x y z
N ILE A 1 -10.19 5.39 0.02
CA ILE A 1 -10.13 4.59 -1.20
C ILE A 1 -11.30 4.92 -2.12
N SER A 2 -11.20 4.60 -3.43
CA SER A 2 -12.31 4.72 -4.39
C SER A 2 -13.45 3.76 -4.04
N ASP A 3 -14.71 4.18 -4.28
CA ASP A 3 -15.90 3.33 -4.18
C ASP A 3 -16.24 2.60 -5.50
N GLY A 4 -15.38 2.72 -6.53
CA GLY A 4 -15.60 2.13 -7.86
C GLY A 4 -16.67 2.81 -8.73
N SER A 5 -17.39 3.81 -8.19
CA SER A 5 -18.51 4.50 -8.85
C SER A 5 -18.29 6.02 -8.95
N GLY A 6 -17.04 6.45 -8.87
CA GLY A 6 -16.63 7.86 -8.92
C GLY A 6 -16.70 8.58 -7.57
N GLY A 7 -17.05 7.88 -6.50
CA GLY A 7 -17.02 8.33 -5.12
C GLY A 7 -15.85 7.75 -4.32
N ALA A 8 -15.93 7.86 -3.00
CA ALA A 8 -14.89 7.39 -2.09
C ALA A 8 -15.45 6.85 -0.77
N PHE A 9 -14.74 5.89 -0.20
CA PHE A 9 -14.84 5.52 1.21
C PHE A 9 -13.74 6.22 2.00
N ILE A 10 -14.11 6.77 3.16
CA ILE A 10 -13.24 7.53 4.05
C ILE A 10 -13.40 6.94 5.44
N THR A 11 -12.29 6.74 6.16
CA THR A 11 -12.27 6.39 7.58
C THR A 11 -11.41 7.38 8.34
N TRP A 12 -11.75 7.63 9.61
CA TRP A 12 -11.01 8.53 10.48
C TRP A 12 -11.22 8.16 11.94
N TYR A 13 -10.37 8.62 12.80
CA TYR A 13 -10.59 8.60 14.25
C TYR A 13 -11.06 9.98 14.73
N ASP A 14 -11.95 9.99 15.72
CA ASP A 14 -12.71 11.17 16.13
C ASP A 14 -12.97 11.17 17.63
N ASN A 15 -12.69 12.30 18.30
CA ASN A 15 -12.82 12.44 19.75
C ASN A 15 -14.13 13.12 20.19
N ARG A 16 -15.20 12.98 19.42
CA ARG A 16 -16.51 13.63 19.75
C ARG A 16 -17.17 13.08 21.00
N ALA A 17 -16.85 11.85 21.41
CA ALA A 17 -17.43 11.17 22.57
C ALA A 17 -16.55 11.21 23.83
N GLY A 18 -15.34 11.78 23.76
CA GLY A 18 -14.42 11.93 24.88
C GLY A 18 -13.20 11.03 24.87
N ASN A 19 -13.18 10.00 24.03
CA ASN A 19 -12.03 9.21 23.59
C ASN A 19 -12.04 9.16 22.07
N TYR A 20 -10.96 8.70 21.47
CA TYR A 20 -10.89 8.53 20.01
C TYR A 20 -11.60 7.25 19.60
N ASP A 21 -12.59 7.40 18.72
CA ASP A 21 -13.39 6.33 18.13
C ASP A 21 -13.19 6.26 16.62
N ILE A 22 -13.51 5.13 15.98
CA ILE A 22 -13.41 4.96 14.53
C ILE A 22 -14.76 5.25 13.88
N TYR A 23 -14.74 6.15 12.92
CA TYR A 23 -15.86 6.49 12.06
C TYR A 23 -15.52 6.25 10.59
N SER A 24 -16.55 6.02 9.79
CA SER A 24 -16.42 5.86 8.34
C SER A 24 -17.60 6.50 7.60
N GLN A 25 -17.37 6.87 6.33
CA GLN A 25 -18.37 7.46 5.45
C GLN A 25 -18.13 7.02 4.00
N ARG A 26 -19.20 6.89 3.25
CA ARG A 26 -19.18 6.82 1.79
C ARG A 26 -19.64 8.15 1.22
N VAL A 27 -18.85 8.72 0.31
CA VAL A 27 -19.17 9.93 -0.43
C VAL A 27 -19.34 9.55 -1.90
N GLY A 28 -20.50 9.87 -2.49
CA GLY A 28 -20.76 9.59 -3.89
C GLY A 28 -20.07 10.59 -4.84
N ALA A 29 -20.08 10.33 -6.13
CA ALA A 29 -19.42 11.12 -7.17
C ALA A 29 -19.82 12.61 -7.19
N ALA A 30 -21.01 12.96 -6.72
CA ALA A 30 -21.49 14.34 -6.61
C ALA A 30 -21.10 15.02 -5.27
N GLY A 31 -20.29 14.38 -4.42
CA GLY A 31 -19.87 14.88 -3.12
C GLY A 31 -20.92 14.69 -2.01
N ALA A 32 -22.05 14.01 -2.29
CA ALA A 32 -23.07 13.75 -1.27
C ALA A 32 -22.68 12.55 -0.39
N VAL A 33 -22.86 12.70 0.93
CA VAL A 33 -22.71 11.60 1.88
C VAL A 33 -23.78 10.54 1.62
N GLN A 34 -23.41 9.27 1.65
CA GLN A 34 -24.27 8.14 1.32
C GLN A 34 -24.73 7.38 2.58
N TRP A 35 -23.98 7.47 3.64
CA TRP A 35 -24.30 6.84 4.93
C TRP A 35 -24.84 7.87 5.93
N THR A 36 -24.94 7.48 7.20
CA THR A 36 -25.43 8.36 8.27
C THR A 36 -24.66 9.68 8.30
N THR A 37 -25.39 10.80 8.44
CA THR A 37 -24.79 12.12 8.64
C THR A 37 -23.79 12.07 9.80
N ASN A 38 -22.61 12.66 9.61
CA ASN A 38 -21.48 12.63 10.54
C ASN A 38 -20.73 11.27 10.63
N GLY A 39 -20.99 10.34 9.71
CA GLY A 39 -20.32 9.05 9.63
C GLY A 39 -20.98 7.94 10.43
N VAL A 40 -20.70 6.72 10.00
CA VAL A 40 -21.05 5.49 10.73
C VAL A 40 -20.03 5.30 11.86
N ALA A 41 -20.51 5.09 13.08
CA ALA A 41 -19.68 4.68 14.21
C ALA A 41 -19.21 3.23 13.94
N THR A 42 -18.00 3.07 13.44
CA THR A 42 -17.43 1.76 13.09
C THR A 42 -16.98 1.03 14.34
N CYS A 43 -16.35 1.75 15.28
CA CYS A 43 -16.01 1.29 16.62
C CYS A 43 -16.12 2.46 17.61
N THR A 44 -16.77 2.21 18.77
CA THR A 44 -16.92 3.18 19.87
C THR A 44 -16.70 2.51 21.22
N MET A 45 -15.70 1.63 21.29
CA MET A 45 -15.35 0.94 22.52
C MET A 45 -14.65 1.90 23.51
N ALA A 46 -14.65 1.54 24.78
CA ALA A 46 -13.92 2.31 25.79
C ALA A 46 -12.42 2.41 25.47
N ALA A 47 -11.79 3.52 25.84
CA ALA A 47 -10.43 3.91 25.49
C ALA A 47 -10.26 4.24 23.99
N ASP A 48 -9.03 4.52 23.55
CA ASP A 48 -8.75 5.08 22.24
C ASP A 48 -8.66 4.01 21.14
N GLN A 49 -9.25 4.32 19.98
CA GLN A 49 -9.06 3.63 18.72
C GLN A 49 -8.43 4.62 17.71
N LEU A 50 -7.32 4.24 17.11
CA LEU A 50 -6.42 5.12 16.36
C LEU A 50 -5.98 4.51 15.03
N THR A 51 -5.40 5.33 14.18
CA THR A 51 -4.71 4.90 12.94
C THR A 51 -5.52 3.93 12.07
N PRO A 52 -6.77 4.28 11.68
CA PRO A 52 -7.55 3.39 10.82
C PRO A 52 -7.01 3.36 9.40
N ASP A 53 -7.08 2.18 8.77
CA ASP A 53 -6.90 1.99 7.34
C ASP A 53 -8.07 1.19 6.75
N VAL A 54 -8.29 1.27 5.42
CA VAL A 54 -9.50 0.76 4.78
C VAL A 54 -9.23 0.09 3.44
N ALA A 55 -9.89 -1.05 3.21
CA ALA A 55 -9.92 -1.75 1.93
C ALA A 55 -11.35 -2.05 1.48
N GLY A 56 -11.58 -2.11 0.17
CA GLY A 56 -12.87 -2.55 -0.38
C GLY A 56 -13.14 -4.04 -0.11
N ASP A 57 -14.38 -4.38 0.22
CA ASP A 57 -14.82 -5.76 0.50
C ASP A 57 -15.23 -6.54 -0.76
N GLY A 58 -15.12 -5.91 -1.95
CA GLY A 58 -15.56 -6.50 -3.23
C GLY A 58 -17.07 -6.59 -3.43
N ALA A 59 -17.88 -6.01 -2.51
CA ALA A 59 -19.36 -6.03 -2.55
C ALA A 59 -19.95 -4.65 -2.20
N ASP A 60 -19.30 -3.57 -2.69
CA ASP A 60 -19.67 -2.17 -2.48
C ASP A 60 -19.64 -1.70 -0.99
N GLY A 61 -19.00 -2.47 -0.13
CA GLY A 61 -18.68 -2.14 1.26
C GLY A 61 -17.19 -2.08 1.49
N VAL A 62 -16.79 -1.98 2.76
CA VAL A 62 -15.39 -1.86 3.18
C VAL A 62 -15.07 -2.73 4.39
N ILE A 63 -13.80 -3.10 4.51
CA ILE A 63 -13.21 -3.62 5.74
C ILE A 63 -12.24 -2.55 6.25
N ILE A 64 -12.38 -2.19 7.52
CA ILE A 64 -11.60 -1.17 8.20
C ILE A 64 -10.82 -1.86 9.31
N THR A 65 -9.54 -1.55 9.45
CA THR A 65 -8.67 -2.00 10.55
C THR A 65 -8.20 -0.79 11.36
N TRP A 66 -7.83 -0.99 12.62
CA TRP A 66 -7.32 0.08 13.48
C TRP A 66 -6.49 -0.47 14.64
N THR A 67 -5.75 0.42 15.29
CA THR A 67 -5.07 0.21 16.56
C THR A 67 -6.04 0.51 17.70
N ASP A 68 -6.23 -0.40 18.66
CA ASP A 68 -7.25 -0.35 19.70
C ASP A 68 -6.66 -0.53 21.11
N TYR A 69 -6.97 0.39 22.02
CA TYR A 69 -6.49 0.38 23.40
C TYR A 69 -7.54 -0.08 24.42
N ARG A 70 -8.64 -0.77 23.99
CA ARG A 70 -9.74 -1.21 24.88
C ARG A 70 -9.31 -2.08 26.03
N SER A 71 -8.17 -2.78 25.92
CA SER A 71 -7.59 -3.56 27.01
C SER A 71 -7.09 -2.71 28.17
N SER A 72 -6.81 -1.40 27.92
CA SER A 72 -6.19 -0.47 28.85
C SER A 72 -4.78 -0.88 29.31
N THR A 73 -4.18 -1.86 28.68
CA THR A 73 -2.81 -2.34 28.93
C THR A 73 -1.93 -2.21 27.70
N ASP A 74 -2.43 -2.70 26.56
CA ASP A 74 -1.67 -2.75 25.30
C ASP A 74 -2.57 -2.39 24.11
N TYR A 75 -1.98 -1.87 23.08
CA TYR A 75 -2.63 -1.70 21.78
C TYR A 75 -2.71 -3.05 21.06
N ASN A 76 -3.86 -3.31 20.44
CA ASN A 76 -4.10 -4.50 19.61
C ASN A 76 -4.71 -4.11 18.27
N ILE A 77 -4.65 -5.01 17.28
CA ILE A 77 -5.21 -4.78 15.96
C ILE A 77 -6.60 -5.39 15.87
N TYR A 78 -7.57 -4.55 15.49
CA TYR A 78 -8.95 -4.94 15.25
C TYR A 78 -9.38 -4.58 13.84
N ALA A 79 -10.44 -5.24 13.38
CA ALA A 79 -11.08 -4.91 12.12
C ALA A 79 -12.60 -5.10 12.18
N GLN A 80 -13.32 -4.36 11.32
CA GLN A 80 -14.76 -4.44 11.15
C GLN A 80 -15.12 -4.27 9.67
N ARG A 81 -16.19 -4.94 9.25
CA ARG A 81 -16.76 -4.77 7.92
C ARG A 81 -18.00 -3.88 7.97
N VAL A 82 -18.03 -2.87 7.12
CA VAL A 82 -19.18 -1.98 6.91
C VAL A 82 -19.73 -2.22 5.52
N GLY A 83 -20.99 -2.63 5.46
CA GLY A 83 -21.67 -2.96 4.21
C GLY A 83 -22.05 -1.73 3.36
N PRO A 84 -22.58 -1.93 2.15
CA PRO A 84 -22.90 -0.86 1.20
C PRO A 84 -23.84 0.22 1.74
N SER A 85 -24.74 -0.15 2.66
CA SER A 85 -25.69 0.77 3.30
C SER A 85 -25.14 1.51 4.52
N GLY A 86 -23.88 1.25 4.92
CA GLY A 86 -23.31 1.72 6.17
C GLY A 86 -23.64 0.86 7.39
N ALA A 87 -24.23 -0.33 7.19
CA ALA A 87 -24.49 -1.25 8.29
C ALA A 87 -23.23 -2.01 8.70
N ILE A 88 -23.00 -2.13 10.01
CA ILE A 88 -21.96 -3.01 10.59
C ILE A 88 -22.34 -4.46 10.26
N VAL A 89 -21.39 -5.23 9.72
CA VAL A 89 -21.64 -6.57 9.15
C VAL A 89 -21.14 -7.69 10.06
N TRP A 90 -19.91 -7.57 10.59
CA TRP A 90 -19.42 -8.61 11.48
C TRP A 90 -20.02 -8.48 12.87
N VAL A 91 -20.25 -9.64 13.50
CA VAL A 91 -21.00 -9.69 14.74
C VAL A 91 -20.16 -9.14 15.88
N VAL A 92 -20.82 -8.31 16.68
CA VAL A 92 -20.49 -7.82 18.03
C VAL A 92 -19.05 -7.98 18.47
N ASP A 93 -18.42 -6.86 18.81
CA ASP A 93 -17.09 -6.70 19.41
C ASP A 93 -15.91 -6.75 18.43
N GLU A 94 -16.14 -6.60 17.12
CA GLU A 94 -15.11 -6.58 16.06
C GLU A 94 -14.14 -7.78 16.09
N VAL A 95 -13.44 -8.03 15.00
CA VAL A 95 -12.51 -9.16 14.92
C VAL A 95 -11.12 -8.71 15.36
N VAL A 96 -10.59 -9.36 16.42
CA VAL A 96 -9.20 -9.19 16.83
C VAL A 96 -8.26 -9.96 15.90
N MET A 97 -7.24 -9.29 15.36
CA MET A 97 -6.30 -9.89 14.41
C MET A 97 -5.16 -10.66 15.07
N ASN A 98 -4.86 -10.36 16.33
CA ASN A 98 -3.69 -10.83 17.08
C ASN A 98 -4.03 -11.33 18.48
N ASN A 99 -4.95 -12.25 18.62
CA ASN A 99 -5.55 -12.71 19.87
C ASN A 99 -4.52 -13.07 20.98
N ASN A 100 -4.67 -12.45 22.18
CA ASN A 100 -3.87 -12.71 23.39
C ASN A 100 -2.35 -12.55 23.24
N VAL A 101 -1.91 -11.56 22.44
CA VAL A 101 -0.49 -11.22 22.33
C VAL A 101 -0.18 -10.08 23.30
N ALA A 102 0.87 -10.25 24.11
CA ALA A 102 1.37 -9.20 25.02
C ALA A 102 2.09 -8.10 24.27
N TYR A 103 2.23 -6.93 24.90
CA TYR A 103 2.80 -5.70 24.35
C TYR A 103 2.02 -5.13 23.16
N ALA A 104 2.44 -3.97 22.68
CA ALA A 104 1.71 -3.23 21.68
C ALA A 104 1.81 -3.85 20.27
N GLN A 105 0.69 -3.77 19.53
CA GLN A 105 0.61 -3.93 18.09
C GLN A 105 0.00 -2.65 17.52
N THR A 106 0.66 -2.04 16.55
CA THR A 106 0.32 -0.70 16.04
C THR A 106 0.41 -0.62 14.52
N ASP A 107 -0.07 0.50 13.99
CA ASP A 107 0.09 0.90 12.60
C ASP A 107 -0.36 -0.18 11.59
N PRO A 108 -1.63 -0.64 11.71
CA PRO A 108 -2.15 -1.63 10.78
C PRO A 108 -2.35 -1.03 9.39
N MET A 109 -2.04 -1.82 8.38
CA MET A 109 -2.33 -1.55 6.98
C MET A 109 -3.14 -2.69 6.40
N ILE A 110 -4.03 -2.41 5.45
CA ILE A 110 -4.99 -3.39 4.93
C ILE A 110 -5.06 -3.39 3.40
N VAL A 111 -5.23 -4.59 2.82
CA VAL A 111 -5.57 -4.76 1.41
C VAL A 111 -6.66 -5.83 1.25
N SER A 112 -7.52 -5.69 0.25
CA SER A 112 -8.48 -6.74 -0.11
C SER A 112 -7.77 -8.03 -0.52
N ASP A 113 -8.28 -9.17 -0.05
CA ASP A 113 -7.81 -10.50 -0.48
C ASP A 113 -8.42 -10.97 -1.81
N GLY A 114 -9.28 -10.15 -2.43
CA GLY A 114 -9.97 -10.49 -3.68
C GLY A 114 -11.12 -11.51 -3.53
N LEU A 115 -11.40 -12.00 -2.32
CA LEU A 115 -12.43 -13.00 -2.00
C LEU A 115 -13.48 -12.47 -1.01
N GLY A 116 -13.56 -11.15 -0.85
CA GLY A 116 -14.47 -10.49 0.08
C GLY A 116 -13.94 -10.37 1.51
N GLY A 117 -12.69 -10.77 1.74
CA GLY A 117 -11.92 -10.60 2.96
C GLY A 117 -10.78 -9.62 2.78
N ALA A 118 -9.82 -9.64 3.70
CA ALA A 118 -8.66 -8.78 3.70
C ALA A 118 -7.41 -9.45 4.27
N ILE A 119 -6.25 -8.91 3.88
CA ILE A 119 -4.97 -9.16 4.53
C ILE A 119 -4.56 -7.87 5.23
N ILE A 120 -4.15 -7.99 6.50
CA ILE A 120 -3.78 -6.89 7.39
C ILE A 120 -2.38 -7.16 7.88
N SER A 121 -1.46 -6.19 7.77
CA SER A 121 -0.13 -6.23 8.39
C SER A 121 -0.05 -5.20 9.50
N TRP A 122 0.88 -5.37 10.44
CA TRP A 122 1.09 -4.44 11.54
C TRP A 122 2.53 -4.51 12.08
N THR A 123 2.90 -3.47 12.82
CA THR A 123 4.11 -3.43 13.65
C THR A 123 3.81 -4.09 14.99
N ASP A 124 4.60 -5.06 15.40
CA ASP A 124 4.37 -5.93 16.56
C ASP A 124 5.55 -5.90 17.53
N TYR A 125 5.29 -5.51 18.77
CA TYR A 125 6.28 -5.39 19.84
C TYR A 125 6.25 -6.57 20.81
N ARG A 126 5.70 -7.74 20.44
CA ARG A 126 5.50 -8.90 21.34
C ARG A 126 6.78 -9.43 21.99
N THR A 127 7.96 -9.15 21.45
CA THR A 127 9.25 -9.49 22.06
C THR A 127 9.58 -8.57 23.24
N GLY A 128 8.93 -7.41 23.34
CA GLY A 128 9.16 -6.37 24.35
C GLY A 128 10.45 -5.55 24.14
N THR A 129 11.22 -5.82 23.09
CA THR A 129 12.52 -5.14 22.82
C THR A 129 12.63 -4.56 21.42
N THR A 130 12.10 -5.23 20.43
CA THR A 130 12.16 -4.83 19.02
C THR A 130 10.78 -4.95 18.39
N ALA A 131 10.58 -4.16 17.34
CA ALA A 131 9.40 -4.22 16.49
C ALA A 131 9.64 -5.19 15.34
N ASP A 132 8.64 -6.03 15.06
CA ASP A 132 8.64 -7.01 13.97
C ASP A 132 7.41 -6.78 13.07
N ILE A 133 7.40 -7.34 11.85
CA ILE A 133 6.22 -7.30 10.97
C ILE A 133 5.45 -8.61 11.06
N TYR A 134 4.17 -8.50 11.38
CA TYR A 134 3.21 -9.60 11.37
C TYR A 134 2.04 -9.30 10.42
N ALA A 135 1.32 -10.34 10.05
CA ALA A 135 0.11 -10.20 9.25
C ALA A 135 -0.94 -11.27 9.61
N GLN A 136 -2.20 -10.96 9.30
CA GLN A 136 -3.34 -11.85 9.41
C GLN A 136 -4.23 -11.72 8.18
N ARG A 137 -4.91 -12.79 7.80
CA ARG A 137 -5.97 -12.78 6.82
C ARG A 137 -7.31 -13.02 7.49
N VAL A 138 -8.30 -12.22 7.14
CA VAL A 138 -9.69 -12.38 7.56
C VAL A 138 -10.57 -12.63 6.33
N ASN A 139 -11.53 -13.52 6.42
CA ASN A 139 -12.48 -13.76 5.32
C ASN A 139 -13.70 -12.82 5.38
N SER A 140 -14.60 -12.92 4.41
CA SER A 140 -15.81 -12.09 4.31
C SER A 140 -16.77 -12.20 5.50
N THR A 141 -16.67 -13.25 6.32
CA THR A 141 -17.51 -13.45 7.52
C THR A 141 -16.86 -12.97 8.82
N GLY A 142 -15.63 -12.44 8.75
CA GLY A 142 -14.86 -12.00 9.91
C GLY A 142 -14.00 -13.11 10.56
N ALA A 143 -13.98 -14.32 10.00
CA ALA A 143 -13.15 -15.38 10.55
C ALA A 143 -11.68 -15.23 10.11
N VAL A 144 -10.77 -15.21 11.09
CA VAL A 144 -9.32 -15.24 10.84
C VAL A 144 -8.93 -16.55 10.14
N GLN A 145 -8.03 -16.47 9.19
CA GLN A 145 -7.69 -17.58 8.30
C GLN A 145 -6.33 -18.20 8.59
N TRP A 146 -5.44 -17.45 9.21
CA TRP A 146 -4.11 -17.91 9.59
C TRP A 146 -4.04 -18.20 11.09
N THR A 147 -2.84 -18.31 11.66
CA THR A 147 -2.68 -18.55 13.10
C THR A 147 -3.30 -17.42 13.92
N ALA A 148 -3.95 -17.74 15.03
CA ALA A 148 -4.71 -16.78 15.85
C ALA A 148 -3.89 -15.57 16.34
N THR A 149 -2.56 -15.71 16.41
CA THR A 149 -1.63 -14.66 16.82
C THR A 149 -0.99 -13.89 15.65
N GLY A 150 -1.46 -14.13 14.41
CA GLY A 150 -0.84 -13.64 13.19
C GLY A 150 0.35 -14.48 12.72
N VAL A 151 0.75 -14.27 11.48
CA VAL A 151 1.91 -14.90 10.82
C VAL A 151 3.07 -13.94 10.82
N ILE A 152 4.25 -14.45 11.14
CA ILE A 152 5.51 -13.71 11.06
C ILE A 152 5.81 -13.39 9.59
N ILE A 153 6.00 -12.13 9.28
CA ILE A 153 6.48 -11.66 7.97
C ILE A 153 7.99 -11.43 8.02
N CYS A 154 8.47 -10.79 9.08
CA CYS A 154 9.89 -10.62 9.36
C CYS A 154 10.12 -10.47 10.87
N THR A 155 11.16 -11.15 11.39
CA THR A 155 11.69 -11.03 12.76
C THR A 155 13.21 -10.95 12.73
N ALA A 156 13.76 -10.14 11.83
CA ALA A 156 15.20 -9.89 11.80
C ALA A 156 15.63 -9.10 13.06
N SER A 157 16.93 -9.02 13.34
CA SER A 157 17.43 -8.17 14.43
C SER A 157 17.13 -6.69 14.17
N GLY A 158 16.97 -5.89 15.22
CA GLY A 158 16.55 -4.48 15.11
C GLY A 158 15.06 -4.34 14.84
N ASP A 159 14.60 -3.12 14.61
CA ASP A 159 13.20 -2.83 14.38
C ASP A 159 12.83 -3.01 12.90
N GLN A 160 11.66 -3.59 12.65
CA GLN A 160 10.97 -3.56 11.37
C GLN A 160 9.66 -2.80 11.57
N ILE A 161 9.48 -1.71 10.85
CA ILE A 161 8.37 -0.75 11.06
C ILE A 161 7.82 -0.22 9.73
N PHE A 162 6.70 0.51 9.81
CA PHE A 162 6.07 1.19 8.67
C PHE A 162 5.76 0.26 7.50
N SER A 163 5.15 -0.89 7.80
CA SER A 163 4.74 -1.81 6.73
C SER A 163 3.71 -1.17 5.80
N GLN A 164 3.87 -1.45 4.52
CA GLN A 164 2.89 -1.14 3.46
C GLN A 164 2.57 -2.42 2.72
N LEU A 165 1.33 -2.57 2.25
CA LEU A 165 0.98 -3.76 1.51
C LEU A 165 0.11 -3.47 0.29
N THR A 166 0.19 -4.36 -0.70
CA THR A 166 -0.67 -4.36 -1.89
C THR A 166 -1.01 -5.78 -2.30
N SER A 167 -2.13 -5.97 -3.00
CA SER A 167 -2.52 -7.29 -3.51
C SER A 167 -1.47 -7.85 -4.47
N ASP A 168 -1.21 -9.16 -4.36
CA ASP A 168 -0.35 -9.88 -5.30
C ASP A 168 -1.11 -10.37 -6.56
N GLY A 169 -2.41 -10.03 -6.68
CA GLY A 169 -3.27 -10.46 -7.77
C GLY A 169 -3.68 -11.94 -7.70
N ASN A 170 -3.30 -12.68 -6.64
CA ASN A 170 -3.58 -14.10 -6.45
C ASN A 170 -4.03 -14.43 -5.02
N ASN A 171 -4.84 -13.55 -4.44
CA ASN A 171 -5.40 -13.65 -3.09
C ASN A 171 -4.37 -13.62 -1.94
N GLY A 172 -3.15 -13.21 -2.23
CA GLY A 172 -2.05 -12.92 -1.31
C GLY A 172 -1.72 -11.44 -1.31
N ALA A 173 -0.60 -11.08 -0.67
CA ALA A 173 -0.10 -9.71 -0.62
C ALA A 173 1.42 -9.64 -0.75
N TYR A 174 1.89 -8.55 -1.35
CA TYR A 174 3.23 -8.03 -1.15
C TYR A 174 3.22 -7.08 0.03
N ILE A 175 4.24 -7.14 0.87
CA ILE A 175 4.43 -6.31 2.06
C ILE A 175 5.85 -5.77 2.00
N THR A 176 6.05 -4.47 2.20
CA THR A 176 7.36 -3.81 2.32
C THR A 176 7.42 -3.07 3.66
N TRP A 177 8.62 -2.84 4.18
CA TRP A 177 8.83 -2.17 5.45
C TRP A 177 10.19 -1.45 5.51
N GLU A 178 10.34 -0.55 6.49
CA GLU A 178 11.64 -0.06 6.94
C GLU A 178 12.28 -1.08 7.86
N ASP A 179 13.55 -1.40 7.63
CA ASP A 179 14.30 -2.41 8.34
C ASP A 179 15.58 -1.84 8.95
N HIS A 180 15.68 -1.93 10.26
CA HIS A 180 16.82 -1.39 11.04
C HIS A 180 17.79 -2.49 11.52
N ARG A 181 17.86 -3.65 10.81
CA ARG A 181 18.77 -4.75 11.17
C ARG A 181 20.24 -4.36 11.06
N ASN A 182 20.56 -3.42 10.22
CA ASN A 182 21.90 -2.88 10.05
C ASN A 182 22.08 -1.67 10.98
N ALA A 183 22.92 -1.82 12.00
CA ALA A 183 23.16 -0.74 12.95
C ALA A 183 23.71 0.51 12.23
N GLY A 184 22.91 1.57 12.19
CA GLY A 184 23.31 2.87 11.70
C GLY A 184 22.57 3.41 10.48
N ASN A 185 21.74 2.60 9.80
CA ASN A 185 20.86 3.04 8.72
C ASN A 185 19.61 2.17 8.61
N SER A 186 18.59 2.73 7.99
CA SER A 186 17.36 2.04 7.64
C SER A 186 17.42 1.58 6.19
N ASP A 187 16.92 0.39 5.91
CA ASP A 187 16.89 -0.22 4.59
C ASP A 187 15.45 -0.56 4.19
N ILE A 188 15.20 -0.84 2.91
CA ILE A 188 13.89 -1.28 2.43
C ILE A 188 13.93 -2.77 2.11
N TYR A 189 13.05 -3.51 2.77
CA TYR A 189 12.83 -4.94 2.54
C TYR A 189 11.39 -5.22 2.13
N ALA A 190 11.17 -6.38 1.55
CA ALA A 190 9.85 -6.85 1.18
C ALA A 190 9.67 -8.35 1.44
N GLN A 191 8.41 -8.77 1.54
CA GLN A 191 7.98 -10.16 1.55
C GLN A 191 6.70 -10.32 0.74
N ARG A 192 6.49 -11.48 0.15
CA ARG A 192 5.20 -11.88 -0.38
C ARG A 192 4.63 -13.00 0.47
N ILE A 193 3.39 -12.85 0.90
CA ILE A 193 2.63 -13.88 1.59
C ILE A 193 1.47 -14.36 0.71
N ALA A 194 1.39 -15.67 0.50
CA ALA A 194 0.30 -16.29 -0.24
C ALA A 194 -0.96 -16.44 0.64
N SER A 195 -2.10 -16.69 0.02
CA SER A 195 -3.40 -16.88 0.72
C SER A 195 -3.39 -17.97 1.79
N ASN A 196 -2.50 -18.94 1.69
CA ASN A 196 -2.31 -20.06 2.65
C ASN A 196 -1.20 -19.77 3.68
N ALA A 197 -0.78 -18.52 3.85
CA ALA A 197 0.30 -18.09 4.74
C ALA A 197 1.72 -18.50 4.34
N ALA A 198 1.93 -19.07 3.15
CA ALA A 198 3.28 -19.39 2.70
C ALA A 198 4.04 -18.12 2.28
N LEU A 199 5.24 -17.94 2.81
CA LEU A 199 6.15 -16.87 2.41
C LEU A 199 6.88 -17.26 1.13
N ASN A 200 7.10 -16.28 0.25
CA ASN A 200 7.76 -16.49 -1.04
C ASN A 200 9.28 -16.47 -0.94
N TRP A 201 9.83 -15.62 -0.08
CA TRP A 201 11.26 -15.42 0.12
C TRP A 201 11.70 -15.90 1.51
N ALA A 202 12.96 -15.68 1.88
CA ALA A 202 13.48 -16.04 3.19
C ALA A 202 12.65 -15.37 4.32
N ALA A 203 12.61 -16.00 5.50
CA ALA A 203 11.86 -15.48 6.66
C ALA A 203 12.34 -14.09 7.13
N THR A 204 13.52 -13.65 6.70
CA THR A 204 14.05 -12.31 6.95
C THR A 204 13.72 -11.29 5.85
N GLY A 205 12.92 -11.68 4.85
CA GLY A 205 12.54 -10.81 3.73
C GLY A 205 13.52 -10.82 2.58
N TYR A 206 13.13 -10.10 1.51
CA TYR A 206 13.92 -9.86 0.30
C TYR A 206 14.44 -8.42 0.30
N GLU A 207 15.72 -8.25 0.02
CA GLU A 207 16.37 -6.94 -0.04
C GLU A 207 15.88 -6.14 -1.26
N ILE A 208 15.24 -5.02 -1.02
CA ILE A 208 14.83 -4.07 -2.06
C ILE A 208 15.90 -3.02 -2.26
N CYS A 209 16.35 -2.38 -1.17
CA CYS A 209 17.44 -1.42 -1.18
C CYS A 209 18.16 -1.45 0.17
N THR A 210 19.49 -1.72 0.12
CA THR A 210 20.39 -1.79 1.28
C THR A 210 21.66 -0.96 1.03
N ILE A 211 21.50 0.16 0.33
CA ILE A 211 22.61 1.07 0.02
C ILE A 211 22.92 1.91 1.27
N ALA A 212 24.16 2.35 1.41
CA ALA A 212 24.60 3.16 2.55
C ALA A 212 23.70 4.41 2.78
N ASN A 213 23.56 4.79 4.03
CA ASN A 213 22.62 5.78 4.55
C ASN A 213 21.16 5.33 4.51
N ASP A 214 20.23 6.17 4.93
CA ASP A 214 18.85 5.79 5.19
C ASP A 214 18.00 5.66 3.92
N GLN A 215 17.20 4.62 3.87
CA GLN A 215 16.06 4.44 3.00
C GLN A 215 14.79 4.35 3.86
N LEU A 216 13.86 5.24 3.67
CA LEU A 216 12.73 5.48 4.57
C LEU A 216 11.38 5.51 3.85
N ARG A 217 10.31 5.25 4.61
CA ARG A 217 8.93 5.45 4.20
C ARG A 217 8.60 4.80 2.87
N PRO A 218 8.73 3.49 2.74
CA PRO A 218 8.32 2.79 1.54
C PRO A 218 6.82 2.98 1.31
N PHE A 219 6.43 3.14 0.05
CA PHE A 219 5.04 3.11 -0.37
C PHE A 219 4.89 2.11 -1.51
N LEU A 220 3.87 1.28 -1.45
CA LEU A 220 3.73 0.11 -2.30
C LEU A 220 2.42 0.14 -3.10
N VAL A 221 2.51 -0.14 -4.40
CA VAL A 221 1.34 -0.30 -5.27
C VAL A 221 1.48 -1.52 -6.15
N SER A 222 0.35 -2.15 -6.53
CA SER A 222 0.36 -3.22 -7.53
C SER A 222 0.75 -2.67 -8.89
N ASN A 223 1.57 -3.41 -9.65
CA ASN A 223 1.89 -3.07 -11.04
C ASN A 223 0.84 -3.62 -12.05
N GLY A 224 -0.25 -4.22 -11.55
CA GLY A 224 -1.31 -4.80 -12.38
C GLY A 224 -0.92 -6.12 -13.08
N ASN A 225 0.28 -6.65 -12.85
CA ASN A 225 0.81 -7.85 -13.52
C ASN A 225 1.50 -8.82 -12.54
N LEU A 226 0.80 -9.17 -11.46
CA LEU A 226 1.26 -10.08 -10.40
C LEU A 226 2.57 -9.63 -9.72
N GLY A 227 2.88 -8.35 -9.75
CA GLY A 227 4.03 -7.74 -9.10
C GLY A 227 3.64 -6.45 -8.40
N ALA A 228 4.64 -5.75 -7.88
CA ALA A 228 4.47 -4.48 -7.20
C ALA A 228 5.56 -3.47 -7.60
N ILE A 229 5.26 -2.21 -7.39
CA ILE A 229 6.21 -1.10 -7.46
C ILE A 229 6.32 -0.52 -6.06
N VAL A 230 7.52 -0.39 -5.56
CA VAL A 230 7.82 0.31 -4.31
C VAL A 230 8.57 1.59 -4.61
N VAL A 231 8.19 2.66 -3.92
CA VAL A 231 8.87 3.96 -3.92
C VAL A 231 9.30 4.28 -2.49
N TRP A 232 10.42 4.96 -2.30
CA TRP A 232 10.91 5.32 -0.98
C TRP A 232 11.69 6.63 -0.99
N GLN A 233 11.88 7.21 0.18
CA GLN A 233 12.83 8.31 0.41
C GLN A 233 14.21 7.73 0.64
N ASP A 234 15.21 8.24 -0.05
CA ASP A 234 16.58 7.70 -0.07
C ASP A 234 17.62 8.78 0.22
N TYR A 235 18.40 8.59 1.26
CA TYR A 235 19.44 9.53 1.69
C TYR A 235 20.85 9.11 1.25
N ARG A 236 20.97 8.24 0.20
CA ARG A 236 22.27 7.70 -0.27
C ARG A 236 23.30 8.77 -0.62
N SER A 237 22.87 9.98 -0.97
CA SER A 237 23.77 11.12 -1.23
C SER A 237 24.47 11.63 0.05
N GLY A 238 23.87 11.38 1.24
CA GLY A 238 24.33 11.92 2.52
C GLY A 238 24.08 13.41 2.73
N SER A 239 23.35 14.07 1.81
CA SER A 239 23.09 15.50 1.85
C SER A 239 21.61 15.87 1.80
N GLU A 240 20.82 15.14 1.01
CA GLU A 240 19.38 15.36 0.82
C GLU A 240 18.68 14.06 0.49
N PHE A 241 17.34 14.02 0.69
CA PHE A 241 16.50 12.91 0.31
C PHE A 241 16.05 13.06 -1.14
N ASP A 242 16.21 11.96 -1.89
CA ASP A 242 15.65 11.76 -3.22
C ASP A 242 14.53 10.71 -3.15
N VAL A 243 13.73 10.61 -4.21
CA VAL A 243 12.72 9.55 -4.35
C VAL A 243 13.24 8.52 -5.34
N TYR A 244 13.29 7.28 -4.89
CA TYR A 244 13.67 6.13 -5.72
C TYR A 244 12.50 5.16 -5.82
N GLU A 245 12.54 4.34 -6.86
CA GLU A 245 11.54 3.33 -7.11
C GLU A 245 12.13 2.06 -7.72
N VAL A 246 11.48 0.93 -7.50
CA VAL A 246 11.80 -0.33 -8.18
C VAL A 246 10.55 -1.21 -8.31
N GLY A 247 10.45 -1.91 -9.44
CA GLY A 247 9.47 -2.97 -9.65
C GLY A 247 10.02 -4.33 -9.21
N PHE A 248 9.16 -5.16 -8.62
CA PHE A 248 9.49 -6.53 -8.26
C PHE A 248 8.27 -7.46 -8.38
N ASN A 249 8.53 -8.75 -8.45
CA ASN A 249 7.53 -9.80 -8.47
C ASN A 249 8.01 -11.02 -7.66
N THR A 250 7.35 -12.17 -7.80
CA THR A 250 7.72 -13.41 -7.08
C THR A 250 9.14 -13.91 -7.38
N THR A 251 9.76 -13.48 -8.47
CA THR A 251 11.14 -13.86 -8.84
C THR A 251 12.20 -12.89 -8.33
N GLY A 252 11.79 -11.74 -7.80
CA GLY A 252 12.68 -10.70 -7.29
C GLY A 252 12.50 -9.37 -8.01
N ILE A 253 13.52 -8.50 -7.92
CA ILE A 253 13.54 -7.21 -8.61
C ILE A 253 13.51 -7.43 -10.13
N ILE A 254 12.56 -6.79 -10.79
CA ILE A 254 12.40 -6.84 -12.26
C ILE A 254 12.84 -5.54 -12.94
N GLY A 255 13.33 -4.56 -12.18
CA GLY A 255 13.50 -3.20 -12.65
C GLY A 255 12.14 -2.51 -12.89
N ILE A 256 12.15 -1.21 -12.97
CA ILE A 256 11.05 -0.49 -13.60
C ILE A 256 11.45 -0.35 -15.06
N ASP A 257 10.75 -1.09 -15.92
CA ASP A 257 10.69 -0.71 -17.31
C ASP A 257 9.57 0.34 -17.41
N PRO A 258 9.90 1.62 -17.49
CA PRO A 258 8.89 2.67 -17.54
C PRO A 258 7.95 2.55 -18.74
N PHE A 259 8.22 1.60 -19.64
CA PHE A 259 7.48 1.41 -20.90
C PHE A 259 7.20 -0.05 -21.28
N GLY A 260 7.40 -1.02 -20.35
CA GLY A 260 7.37 -2.47 -20.66
C GLY A 260 8.64 -2.91 -21.40
N ASN A 261 9.07 -4.17 -21.20
CA ASN A 261 10.26 -4.77 -21.85
C ASN A 261 10.13 -4.95 -23.38
N ASN A 262 9.42 -4.07 -24.02
CA ASN A 262 9.45 -3.93 -25.45
C ASN A 262 10.47 -2.85 -25.77
N THR A 263 11.77 -3.20 -25.85
CA THR A 263 12.59 -2.50 -26.84
C THR A 263 11.71 -2.44 -28.08
N PRO A 264 11.29 -1.27 -28.55
CA PRO A 264 10.39 -1.21 -29.67
C PRO A 264 11.03 -2.02 -30.81
N ASP A 265 10.30 -2.98 -31.36
CA ASP A 265 10.77 -3.77 -32.49
C ASP A 265 11.03 -2.90 -33.72
N GLU A 266 10.49 -1.67 -33.68
CA GLU A 266 10.59 -0.67 -34.75
C GLU A 266 10.81 0.73 -34.17
N TYR A 267 11.43 1.59 -34.97
CA TYR A 267 11.45 3.03 -34.68
C TYR A 267 10.03 3.60 -34.87
N SER A 268 9.54 4.31 -33.89
CA SER A 268 8.20 4.89 -33.94
C SER A 268 8.17 6.33 -33.46
N LEU A 269 7.25 7.10 -34.02
CA LEU A 269 6.89 8.44 -33.57
C LEU A 269 5.36 8.56 -33.63
N SER A 270 4.74 8.70 -32.48
CA SER A 270 3.29 8.79 -32.39
C SER A 270 2.80 10.20 -32.69
N GLN A 271 1.55 10.29 -33.14
CA GLN A 271 0.84 11.57 -33.20
C GLN A 271 0.80 12.19 -31.81
N ASN A 272 1.02 13.48 -31.72
CA ASN A 272 0.90 14.21 -30.47
C ASN A 272 -0.54 14.15 -29.94
N TYR A 273 -0.68 13.97 -28.60
CA TYR A 273 -1.98 13.92 -27.95
C TYR A 273 -1.98 14.76 -26.67
N PRO A 274 -3.01 15.60 -26.42
CA PRO A 274 -4.13 15.90 -27.32
C PRO A 274 -3.69 16.68 -28.57
N ASN A 275 -4.46 16.58 -29.65
CA ASN A 275 -4.29 17.37 -30.84
C ASN A 275 -5.69 17.78 -31.40
N PRO A 276 -6.09 19.05 -31.42
CA PRO A 276 -5.31 20.23 -31.00
C PRO A 276 -4.96 20.24 -29.51
N PHE A 277 -3.88 20.95 -29.14
CA PHE A 277 -3.41 21.04 -27.75
C PHE A 277 -3.51 22.45 -27.19
N ASN A 278 -3.64 22.57 -25.83
CA ASN A 278 -3.63 23.84 -25.11
C ASN A 278 -3.30 23.59 -23.62
N PRO A 279 -2.22 24.10 -23.06
CA PRO A 279 -1.02 24.67 -23.70
C PRO A 279 0.04 23.60 -24.01
N SER A 280 -0.16 22.32 -23.65
CA SER A 280 0.82 21.23 -23.77
C SER A 280 0.26 20.01 -24.49
N THR A 281 1.16 19.22 -25.08
CA THR A 281 0.86 17.94 -25.71
C THR A 281 1.98 16.95 -25.42
N LEU A 282 1.65 15.66 -25.44
CA LEU A 282 2.61 14.56 -25.30
C LEU A 282 2.98 14.04 -26.70
N ILE A 283 4.29 13.84 -26.93
CA ILE A 283 4.83 13.16 -28.11
C ILE A 283 5.55 11.91 -27.62
N THR A 284 5.09 10.74 -28.05
CA THR A 284 5.71 9.45 -27.70
C THR A 284 6.53 8.96 -28.88
N TYR A 285 7.75 8.49 -28.63
CA TYR A 285 8.61 7.89 -29.64
C TYR A 285 9.28 6.62 -29.11
N GLY A 286 9.53 5.68 -30.01
CA GLY A 286 10.25 4.43 -29.72
C GLY A 286 11.55 4.36 -30.51
N ILE A 287 12.62 3.85 -29.88
CA ILE A 287 13.91 3.58 -30.52
C ILE A 287 14.23 2.09 -30.37
N LYS A 288 14.55 1.42 -31.48
CA LYS A 288 14.86 -0.03 -31.50
C LYS A 288 16.22 -0.37 -30.91
N THR A 289 17.18 0.54 -31.02
CA THR A 289 18.54 0.36 -30.51
C THR A 289 19.01 1.67 -29.88
N SER A 290 19.84 1.57 -28.83
CA SER A 290 20.42 2.76 -28.20
C SER A 290 21.23 3.57 -29.25
N GLY A 291 21.01 4.88 -29.27
CA GLY A 291 21.67 5.80 -30.20
C GLY A 291 21.23 7.23 -29.99
N ASN A 292 21.86 8.17 -30.70
CA ASN A 292 21.50 9.56 -30.62
C ASN A 292 20.10 9.80 -31.22
N VAL A 293 19.23 10.47 -30.47
CA VAL A 293 17.88 10.84 -30.89
C VAL A 293 17.77 12.35 -31.05
N LYS A 294 17.25 12.77 -32.20
CA LYS A 294 16.92 14.18 -32.45
C LYS A 294 15.48 14.29 -32.91
N ILE A 295 14.65 15.01 -32.15
CA ILE A 295 13.27 15.33 -32.52
C ILE A 295 13.18 16.84 -32.73
N SER A 296 12.72 17.26 -33.90
CA SER A 296 12.60 18.67 -34.30
C SER A 296 11.18 18.96 -34.75
N VAL A 297 10.73 20.16 -34.47
CA VAL A 297 9.43 20.70 -34.93
C VAL A 297 9.66 21.63 -36.13
N TYR A 298 8.89 21.42 -37.20
CA TYR A 298 8.94 22.21 -38.42
C TYR A 298 7.58 22.87 -38.68
N ASP A 299 7.59 23.99 -39.31
CA ASP A 299 6.37 24.61 -39.87
C ASP A 299 5.95 23.90 -41.18
N ILE A 300 4.82 24.34 -41.75
CA ILE A 300 4.29 23.81 -43.02
C ILE A 300 5.18 24.12 -44.23
N LEU A 301 6.15 25.03 -44.10
CA LEU A 301 7.11 25.38 -45.12
C LEU A 301 8.45 24.62 -44.97
N GLY A 302 8.55 23.75 -43.97
CA GLY A 302 9.75 22.98 -43.68
C GLY A 302 10.83 23.73 -42.89
N GLN A 303 10.51 24.91 -42.32
CA GLN A 303 11.45 25.64 -41.47
C GLN A 303 11.49 25.04 -40.06
N ASN A 304 12.69 24.81 -39.54
CA ASN A 304 12.87 24.27 -38.18
C ASN A 304 12.50 25.33 -37.14
N LEU A 305 11.46 25.06 -36.36
CA LEU A 305 10.99 25.92 -35.29
C LEU A 305 11.66 25.66 -33.96
N SER A 306 11.93 24.38 -33.67
CA SER A 306 12.53 23.99 -32.39
C SER A 306 13.09 22.57 -32.45
N VAL A 307 14.10 22.30 -31.62
CA VAL A 307 14.58 20.94 -31.32
C VAL A 307 14.16 20.60 -29.90
N ILE A 308 13.27 19.63 -29.77
CA ILE A 308 12.70 19.23 -28.46
C ILE A 308 13.46 18.09 -27.80
N VAL A 309 14.15 17.26 -28.58
CA VAL A 309 15.07 16.21 -28.09
C VAL A 309 16.36 16.27 -28.88
N ASN A 310 17.49 16.19 -28.21
CA ASN A 310 18.84 16.09 -28.83
C ASN A 310 19.77 15.41 -27.81
N LYS A 311 19.73 14.09 -27.75
CA LYS A 311 20.48 13.27 -26.78
C LYS A 311 21.13 12.09 -27.47
#